data_3b888478644378fbe0dfaca6aa994a50
#
_entry.id   3b888478644378fbe0dfaca6aa994a50
#
_cell.length_a   1.000
_cell.length_b   1.000
_cell.length_c   1.000
_cell.angle_alpha   90.00
_cell.angle_beta   90.00
_cell.angle_gamma   90.00
#
_symmetry.space_group_name_H-M   'P 1'
#
loop_
_entity.id
_entity.type
_entity.pdbx_description
1 polymer ?
#
loop_
_entity_poly.entity_id
_entity_poly.type
_entity_poly.pdbx_seq_one_letter_code
_entity_poly.pdbx_strand_id
1 'polypeptide(L)'
;MIRVAIVDDQAMVRAGFRLIVQSQSDMQVVGEAADGQEAIDLVRRERPEVVLMDIRMPKVDGIAATREIVGVTRVVILTTFELDEYVFDALAAGASGFLLKAARPEDLVHAIRVVAAGDALLAPSVTKRLIEEFAKRPEPALRKPKQLDSLTEREREVLQEVAGGFTNSEIAQRLHVSETTVKTHVAHLLDKLGLRDRVQAVILAYEAGLVG
;
A
#
# COMPACT_ATOMS: atom_id res chain seq x y z
N MET A 1 12.81 -1.32 15.81
CA MET A 1 12.80 -2.67 15.21
C MET A 1 11.41 -2.87 14.63
N ILE A 2 11.30 -3.05 13.32
CA ILE A 2 10.02 -3.16 12.60
C ILE A 2 9.35 -4.51 12.97
N ARG A 3 8.14 -4.44 13.49
CA ARG A 3 7.34 -5.61 13.89
C ARG A 3 6.53 -6.11 12.71
N VAL A 4 6.82 -7.31 12.22
CA VAL A 4 6.23 -7.90 11.01
C VAL A 4 5.39 -9.12 11.37
N ALA A 5 4.15 -9.20 10.87
CA ALA A 5 3.35 -10.43 10.85
C ALA A 5 3.35 -11.03 9.44
N ILE A 6 3.29 -12.36 9.36
CA ILE A 6 3.31 -13.09 8.09
C ILE A 6 2.04 -13.94 8.00
N VAL A 7 1.26 -13.73 6.93
CA VAL A 7 -0.03 -14.38 6.72
C VAL A 7 -0.07 -15.03 5.34
N ASP A 8 -0.17 -16.36 5.33
CA ASP A 8 -0.19 -17.17 4.10
C ASP A 8 -0.73 -18.56 4.48
N ASP A 9 -1.52 -19.20 3.67
CA ASP A 9 -2.03 -20.55 3.97
C ASP A 9 -0.94 -21.63 3.85
N GLN A 10 0.11 -21.38 3.07
CA GLN A 10 1.20 -22.31 2.82
C GLN A 10 2.32 -22.17 3.87
N ALA A 11 2.46 -23.16 4.74
CA ALA A 11 3.46 -23.16 5.80
C ALA A 11 4.91 -23.00 5.30
N MET A 12 5.22 -23.54 4.12
CA MET A 12 6.57 -23.45 3.52
C MET A 12 6.86 -21.99 3.08
N VAL A 13 5.87 -21.28 2.55
CA VAL A 13 5.98 -19.87 2.15
C VAL A 13 6.19 -19.01 3.38
N ARG A 14 5.39 -19.20 4.46
CA ARG A 14 5.59 -18.49 5.73
C ARG A 14 6.99 -18.71 6.29
N ALA A 15 7.47 -19.96 6.28
CA ALA A 15 8.84 -20.27 6.76
C ALA A 15 9.91 -19.55 5.93
N GLY A 16 9.75 -19.47 4.62
CA GLY A 16 10.65 -18.74 3.74
C GLY A 16 10.71 -17.25 4.05
N PHE A 17 9.55 -16.59 4.14
CA PHE A 17 9.47 -15.17 4.48
C PHE A 17 9.99 -14.87 5.89
N ARG A 18 9.71 -15.75 6.85
CA ARG A 18 10.27 -15.64 8.21
C ARG A 18 11.80 -15.61 8.19
N LEU A 19 12.44 -16.51 7.47
CA LEU A 19 13.91 -16.55 7.36
C LEU A 19 14.45 -15.24 6.76
N ILE A 20 13.81 -14.71 5.71
CA ILE A 20 14.22 -13.44 5.09
C ILE A 20 14.09 -12.29 6.09
N VAL A 21 12.95 -12.16 6.77
CA VAL A 21 12.72 -11.08 7.74
C VAL A 21 13.67 -11.20 8.95
N GLN A 22 13.85 -12.40 9.50
CA GLN A 22 14.74 -12.64 10.64
C GLN A 22 16.23 -12.46 10.31
N SER A 23 16.63 -12.51 9.04
CA SER A 23 17.99 -12.20 8.63
C SER A 23 18.34 -10.71 8.75
N GLN A 24 17.34 -9.84 8.94
CA GLN A 24 17.52 -8.40 9.06
C GLN A 24 17.59 -7.99 10.54
N SER A 25 18.63 -7.21 10.90
CA SER A 25 18.83 -6.76 12.28
C SER A 25 17.82 -5.73 12.78
N ASP A 26 17.10 -5.06 11.84
CA ASP A 26 16.11 -4.00 12.09
C ASP A 26 14.67 -4.51 12.08
N MET A 27 14.43 -5.83 11.89
CA MET A 27 13.10 -6.41 11.77
C MET A 27 12.88 -7.57 12.74
N GLN A 28 11.63 -7.81 13.11
CA GLN A 28 11.22 -8.92 13.96
C GLN A 28 9.88 -9.50 13.49
N VAL A 29 9.81 -10.83 13.29
CA VAL A 29 8.54 -11.53 13.10
C VAL A 29 7.85 -11.68 14.45
N VAL A 30 6.67 -11.09 14.61
CA VAL A 30 5.89 -11.11 15.86
C VAL A 30 4.80 -12.17 15.85
N GLY A 31 4.49 -12.77 14.69
CA GLY A 31 3.55 -13.87 14.59
C GLY A 31 3.29 -14.28 13.15
N GLU A 32 2.65 -15.45 13.02
CA GLU A 32 2.21 -16.03 11.75
C GLU A 32 0.73 -16.41 11.83
N ALA A 33 0.04 -16.38 10.69
CA ALA A 33 -1.34 -16.83 10.54
C ALA A 33 -1.52 -17.61 9.24
N ALA A 34 -2.47 -18.54 9.20
CA ALA A 34 -2.73 -19.39 8.04
C ALA A 34 -4.03 -19.01 7.30
N ASP A 35 -4.81 -18.10 7.84
CA ASP A 35 -6.02 -17.56 7.21
C ASP A 35 -6.30 -16.12 7.68
N GLY A 36 -7.26 -15.46 7.03
CA GLY A 36 -7.60 -14.07 7.33
C GLY A 36 -8.19 -13.86 8.72
N GLN A 37 -8.92 -14.85 9.28
CA GLN A 37 -9.45 -14.72 10.63
C GLN A 37 -8.33 -14.77 11.68
N GLU A 38 -7.41 -15.72 11.53
CA GLU A 38 -6.23 -15.79 12.39
C GLU A 38 -5.38 -14.51 12.27
N ALA A 39 -5.28 -13.93 11.06
CA ALA A 39 -4.57 -12.66 10.83
C ALA A 39 -5.21 -11.51 11.60
N ILE A 40 -6.54 -11.36 11.56
CA ILE A 40 -7.27 -10.33 12.31
C ILE A 40 -6.99 -10.45 13.82
N ASP A 41 -7.08 -11.66 14.36
CA ASP A 41 -6.84 -11.92 15.78
C ASP A 41 -5.37 -11.66 16.16
N LEU A 42 -4.43 -12.06 15.30
CA LEU A 42 -3.00 -11.79 15.46
C LEU A 42 -2.71 -10.28 15.50
N VAL A 43 -3.26 -9.52 14.56
CA VAL A 43 -3.05 -8.06 14.49
C VAL A 43 -3.60 -7.35 15.73
N ARG A 44 -4.78 -7.74 16.20
CA ARG A 44 -5.39 -7.18 17.42
C ARG A 44 -4.53 -7.42 18.67
N ARG A 45 -3.93 -8.61 18.77
CA ARG A 45 -3.09 -9.03 19.91
C ARG A 45 -1.70 -8.43 19.85
N GLU A 46 -1.00 -8.59 18.72
CA GLU A 46 0.42 -8.27 18.58
C GLU A 46 0.69 -6.85 18.07
N ARG A 47 -0.27 -6.22 17.40
CA ARG A 47 -0.15 -4.90 16.79
C ARG A 47 1.14 -4.74 15.97
N PRO A 48 1.33 -5.57 14.93
CA PRO A 48 2.47 -5.43 14.03
C PRO A 48 2.44 -4.09 13.31
N GLU A 49 3.60 -3.56 12.94
CA GLU A 49 3.69 -2.35 12.10
C GLU A 49 3.38 -2.67 10.64
N VAL A 50 3.79 -3.87 10.19
CA VAL A 50 3.58 -4.34 8.81
C VAL A 50 3.05 -5.78 8.83
N VAL A 51 2.06 -6.05 8.00
CA VAL A 51 1.56 -7.41 7.73
C VAL A 51 1.89 -7.77 6.28
N LEU A 52 2.58 -8.87 6.08
CA LEU A 52 2.71 -9.53 4.78
C LEU A 52 1.50 -10.44 4.62
N MET A 53 0.62 -10.16 3.65
CA MET A 53 -0.69 -10.79 3.52
C MET A 53 -0.85 -11.47 2.17
N ASP A 54 -1.05 -12.78 2.16
CA ASP A 54 -1.54 -13.48 0.97
C ASP A 54 -3.00 -13.12 0.66
N ILE A 55 -3.36 -13.12 -0.61
CA ILE A 55 -4.74 -12.86 -1.05
C ILE A 55 -5.60 -14.11 -0.87
N ARG A 56 -5.13 -15.25 -1.37
CA ARG A 56 -5.95 -16.47 -1.47
C ARG A 56 -5.72 -17.39 -0.27
N MET A 57 -6.60 -17.30 0.68
CA MET A 57 -6.59 -18.14 1.88
C MET A 57 -7.98 -18.71 2.17
N PRO A 58 -8.06 -19.84 2.87
CA PRO A 58 -9.35 -20.42 3.28
C PRO A 58 -10.07 -19.54 4.30
N LYS A 59 -11.37 -19.75 4.48
CA LYS A 59 -12.28 -19.07 5.41
C LYS A 59 -12.45 -17.58 5.11
N VAL A 60 -11.47 -16.74 5.49
CA VAL A 60 -11.43 -15.30 5.22
C VAL A 60 -10.24 -15.03 4.32
N ASP A 61 -10.49 -14.44 3.14
CA ASP A 61 -9.42 -14.07 2.22
C ASP A 61 -8.63 -12.84 2.71
N GLY A 62 -7.45 -12.62 2.11
CA GLY A 62 -6.56 -11.54 2.52
C GLY A 62 -7.12 -10.14 2.26
N ILE A 63 -7.98 -9.95 1.26
CA ILE A 63 -8.60 -8.66 0.97
C ILE A 63 -9.65 -8.33 2.03
N ALA A 64 -10.49 -9.29 2.39
CA ALA A 64 -11.46 -9.13 3.47
C ALA A 64 -10.76 -8.87 4.82
N ALA A 65 -9.70 -9.64 5.13
CA ALA A 65 -8.90 -9.41 6.33
C ALA A 65 -8.24 -8.03 6.33
N THR A 66 -7.73 -7.57 5.19
CA THR A 66 -7.12 -6.24 5.04
C THR A 66 -8.11 -5.14 5.43
N ARG A 67 -9.38 -5.18 4.98
CA ARG A 67 -10.40 -4.17 5.35
C ARG A 67 -10.60 -4.04 6.85
N GLU A 68 -10.47 -5.14 7.59
CA GLU A 68 -10.66 -5.17 9.04
C GLU A 68 -9.45 -4.64 9.83
N ILE A 69 -8.24 -4.74 9.28
CA ILE A 69 -7.01 -4.46 10.01
C ILE A 69 -6.31 -3.16 9.60
N VAL A 70 -6.71 -2.55 8.48
CA VAL A 70 -6.02 -1.36 7.92
C VAL A 70 -5.96 -0.15 8.88
N GLY A 71 -6.90 -0.04 9.82
CA GLY A 71 -6.88 1.01 10.84
C GLY A 71 -5.81 0.84 11.92
N VAL A 72 -5.19 -0.36 12.00
CA VAL A 72 -4.27 -0.74 13.07
C VAL A 72 -2.85 -0.99 12.57
N THR A 73 -2.70 -1.47 11.35
CA THR A 73 -1.43 -1.88 10.75
C THR A 73 -1.36 -1.51 9.27
N ARG A 74 -0.18 -1.56 8.68
CA ARG A 74 0.02 -1.42 7.23
C ARG A 74 0.12 -2.80 6.60
N VAL A 75 -0.47 -2.96 5.42
CA VAL A 75 -0.55 -4.26 4.75
C VAL A 75 0.20 -4.23 3.43
N VAL A 76 1.14 -5.15 3.26
CA VAL A 76 1.78 -5.48 1.98
C VAL A 76 1.15 -6.78 1.48
N ILE A 77 0.44 -6.68 0.37
CA ILE A 77 -0.14 -7.86 -0.28
C ILE A 77 0.93 -8.66 -0.98
N LEU A 78 0.91 -9.96 -0.79
CA LEU A 78 1.75 -10.93 -1.49
C LEU A 78 0.88 -11.82 -2.39
N THR A 79 1.28 -12.00 -3.64
CA THR A 79 0.55 -12.85 -4.59
C THR A 79 1.47 -13.64 -5.49
N THR A 80 1.00 -14.80 -5.96
CA THR A 80 1.74 -15.62 -6.94
C THR A 80 1.56 -15.16 -8.37
N PHE A 81 0.51 -14.39 -8.68
CA PHE A 81 0.16 -13.99 -10.04
C PHE A 81 -0.05 -12.48 -10.16
N GLU A 82 0.26 -11.96 -11.34
CA GLU A 82 -0.11 -10.63 -11.81
C GLU A 82 -1.62 -10.58 -12.17
N LEU A 83 -2.51 -10.91 -11.20
CA LEU A 83 -3.95 -10.89 -11.45
C LEU A 83 -4.45 -9.47 -11.24
N ASP A 84 -4.71 -8.78 -12.34
CA ASP A 84 -5.17 -7.39 -12.39
C ASP A 84 -6.43 -7.14 -11.52
N GLU A 85 -7.32 -8.13 -11.42
CA GLU A 85 -8.56 -8.04 -10.64
C GLU A 85 -8.33 -7.82 -9.14
N TYR A 86 -7.30 -8.46 -8.55
CA TYR A 86 -7.07 -8.39 -7.10
C TYR A 86 -6.23 -7.18 -6.67
N VAL A 87 -5.43 -6.61 -7.58
CA VAL A 87 -4.59 -5.45 -7.24
C VAL A 87 -5.48 -4.28 -6.82
N PHE A 88 -6.50 -3.99 -7.63
CA PHE A 88 -7.43 -2.90 -7.33
C PHE A 88 -8.18 -3.14 -6.01
N ASP A 89 -8.76 -4.32 -5.84
CA ASP A 89 -9.57 -4.63 -4.66
C ASP A 89 -8.73 -4.63 -3.37
N ALA A 90 -7.47 -5.07 -3.45
CA ALA A 90 -6.52 -5.01 -2.34
C ALA A 90 -6.17 -3.56 -1.96
N LEU A 91 -5.91 -2.71 -2.95
CA LEU A 91 -5.60 -1.29 -2.71
C LEU A 91 -6.84 -0.52 -2.24
N ALA A 92 -8.02 -0.79 -2.80
CA ALA A 92 -9.29 -0.24 -2.33
C ALA A 92 -9.65 -0.72 -0.91
N ALA A 93 -9.24 -1.95 -0.54
CA ALA A 93 -9.32 -2.45 0.83
C ALA A 93 -8.36 -1.73 1.79
N GLY A 94 -7.39 -0.98 1.27
CA GLY A 94 -6.45 -0.18 2.03
C GLY A 94 -5.06 -0.79 2.17
N ALA A 95 -4.64 -1.70 1.28
CA ALA A 95 -3.26 -2.16 1.25
C ALA A 95 -2.29 -1.01 0.94
N SER A 96 -1.16 -0.97 1.63
CA SER A 96 -0.11 0.05 1.48
C SER A 96 0.98 -0.38 0.49
N GLY A 97 0.98 -1.64 0.06
CA GLY A 97 1.93 -2.17 -0.91
C GLY A 97 1.46 -3.48 -1.53
N PHE A 98 2.09 -3.81 -2.65
CA PHE A 98 1.80 -5.01 -3.41
C PHE A 98 3.11 -5.60 -3.96
N LEU A 99 3.34 -6.89 -3.76
CA LEU A 99 4.54 -7.57 -4.19
C LEU A 99 4.22 -8.99 -4.69
N LEU A 100 4.96 -9.47 -5.68
CA LEU A 100 4.88 -10.87 -6.09
C LEU A 100 5.59 -11.77 -5.07
N LYS A 101 5.03 -12.94 -4.75
CA LYS A 101 5.70 -13.95 -3.89
C LYS A 101 7.04 -14.41 -4.49
N ALA A 102 7.20 -14.30 -5.82
CA ALA A 102 8.45 -14.59 -6.54
C ALA A 102 9.45 -13.42 -6.53
N ALA A 103 9.15 -12.30 -5.87
CA ALA A 103 10.08 -11.18 -5.75
C ALA A 103 11.35 -11.60 -5.01
N ARG A 104 12.45 -10.90 -5.30
CA ARG A 104 13.73 -11.18 -4.63
C ARG A 104 13.64 -10.83 -3.15
N PRO A 105 14.43 -11.51 -2.28
CA PRO A 105 14.48 -11.20 -0.86
C PRO A 105 14.74 -9.72 -0.56
N GLU A 106 15.61 -9.08 -1.34
CA GLU A 106 15.95 -7.66 -1.19
C GLU A 106 14.75 -6.74 -1.45
N ASP A 107 13.90 -7.09 -2.43
CA ASP A 107 12.71 -6.33 -2.79
C ASP A 107 11.65 -6.43 -1.67
N LEU A 108 11.50 -7.63 -1.05
CA LEU A 108 10.63 -7.83 0.12
C LEU A 108 11.09 -6.99 1.31
N VAL A 109 12.39 -7.04 1.62
CA VAL A 109 12.97 -6.27 2.73
C VAL A 109 12.81 -4.78 2.51
N HIS A 110 13.04 -4.31 1.27
CA HIS A 110 12.82 -2.92 0.89
C HIS A 110 11.34 -2.52 1.05
N ALA A 111 10.41 -3.37 0.59
CA ALA A 111 8.97 -3.13 0.74
C ALA A 111 8.55 -2.95 2.20
N ILE A 112 9.03 -3.82 3.09
CA ILE A 112 8.73 -3.72 4.53
C ILE A 112 9.23 -2.39 5.10
N ARG A 113 10.45 -1.97 4.77
CA ARG A 113 11.02 -0.70 5.26
C ARG A 113 10.27 0.52 4.77
N VAL A 114 9.94 0.55 3.47
CA VAL A 114 9.19 1.66 2.85
C VAL A 114 7.81 1.77 3.49
N VAL A 115 7.09 0.66 3.59
CA VAL A 115 5.75 0.64 4.16
C VAL A 115 5.76 0.97 5.65
N ALA A 116 6.74 0.49 6.42
CA ALA A 116 6.89 0.82 7.84
C ALA A 116 7.17 2.33 8.05
N ALA A 117 7.88 2.98 7.11
CA ALA A 117 8.14 4.42 7.15
C ALA A 117 6.89 5.28 6.83
N GLY A 118 5.78 4.66 6.41
CA GLY A 118 4.55 5.36 6.02
C GLY A 118 4.46 5.70 4.55
N ASP A 119 5.48 5.35 3.77
CA ASP A 119 5.45 5.43 2.32
C ASP A 119 4.70 4.22 1.74
N ALA A 120 4.18 4.36 0.54
CA ALA A 120 3.57 3.25 -0.19
C ALA A 120 4.52 2.70 -1.23
N LEU A 121 4.61 1.39 -1.33
CA LEU A 121 5.38 0.72 -2.36
C LEU A 121 4.43 0.16 -3.42
N LEU A 122 4.29 0.89 -4.50
CA LEU A 122 3.72 0.38 -5.75
C LEU A 122 4.84 0.32 -6.78
N ALA A 123 5.11 -0.86 -7.33
CA ALA A 123 5.95 -0.95 -8.50
C ALA A 123 5.32 -0.10 -9.64
N PRO A 124 6.11 0.57 -10.49
CA PRO A 124 5.58 1.39 -11.59
C PRO A 124 4.60 0.63 -12.49
N SER A 125 4.83 -0.66 -12.70
CA SER A 125 3.92 -1.56 -13.42
C SER A 125 2.57 -1.71 -12.72
N VAL A 126 2.54 -1.79 -11.39
CA VAL A 126 1.31 -1.89 -10.58
C VAL A 126 0.55 -0.56 -10.58
N THR A 127 1.26 0.56 -10.47
CA THR A 127 0.65 1.90 -10.57
C THR A 127 0.00 2.10 -11.93
N LYS A 128 0.70 1.74 -13.03
CA LYS A 128 0.15 1.84 -14.38
C LYS A 128 -1.13 1.00 -14.55
N ARG A 129 -1.15 -0.23 -14.05
CA ARG A 129 -2.32 -1.11 -14.10
C ARG A 129 -3.48 -0.58 -13.26
N LEU A 130 -3.19 -0.02 -12.09
CA LEU A 130 -4.20 0.65 -11.27
C LEU A 130 -4.87 1.78 -12.05
N ILE A 131 -4.09 2.60 -12.76
CA ILE A 131 -4.56 3.65 -13.65
C ILE A 131 -5.46 3.09 -14.76
N GLU A 132 -5.02 2.03 -15.44
CA GLU A 132 -5.78 1.39 -16.52
C GLU A 132 -7.12 0.81 -16.03
N GLU A 133 -7.18 0.25 -14.81
CA GLU A 133 -8.43 -0.25 -14.22
C GLU A 133 -9.38 0.88 -13.81
N PHE A 134 -8.88 1.99 -13.29
CA PHE A 134 -9.70 3.18 -13.05
C PHE A 134 -10.29 3.73 -14.34
N ALA A 135 -9.50 3.79 -15.42
CA ALA A 135 -9.95 4.29 -16.72
C ALA A 135 -11.04 3.41 -17.38
N LYS A 136 -11.15 2.13 -17.01
CA LYS A 136 -12.20 1.21 -17.51
C LYS A 136 -13.51 1.33 -16.74
N ARG A 137 -13.52 1.89 -15.54
CA ARG A 137 -14.75 2.04 -14.76
C ARG A 137 -15.60 3.18 -15.33
N PRO A 138 -16.93 3.00 -15.45
CA PRO A 138 -17.80 4.11 -15.79
C PRO A 138 -17.60 5.21 -14.75
N GLU A 139 -17.53 6.47 -15.26
CA GLU A 139 -17.27 7.66 -14.43
C GLU A 139 -18.02 7.58 -13.11
N PRO A 140 -17.31 7.57 -11.95
CA PRO A 140 -17.98 7.74 -10.68
C PRO A 140 -18.71 9.09 -10.78
N ALA A 141 -19.97 9.10 -10.36
CA ALA A 141 -20.73 10.36 -10.29
C ALA A 141 -19.88 11.37 -9.53
N LEU A 142 -19.38 12.40 -10.24
CA LEU A 142 -18.42 13.40 -9.81
C LEU A 142 -18.86 14.08 -8.50
N ARG A 143 -18.72 13.41 -7.40
CA ARG A 143 -18.68 14.06 -6.08
C ARG A 143 -17.23 14.41 -5.82
N LYS A 144 -16.82 15.62 -6.20
CA LYS A 144 -15.56 16.17 -5.70
C LYS A 144 -15.63 16.09 -4.17
N PRO A 145 -14.79 15.25 -3.54
CA PRO A 145 -14.79 15.19 -2.09
C PRO A 145 -14.46 16.60 -1.58
N LYS A 146 -15.27 17.15 -0.69
CA LYS A 146 -15.05 18.48 -0.07
C LYS A 146 -13.64 18.61 0.55
N GLN A 147 -13.04 17.49 0.87
CA GLN A 147 -11.67 17.40 1.37
C GLN A 147 -10.61 17.98 0.41
N LEU A 148 -10.84 17.91 -0.91
CA LEU A 148 -9.91 18.48 -1.90
C LEU A 148 -9.87 20.02 -1.88
N ASP A 149 -10.91 20.66 -1.34
CA ASP A 149 -10.96 22.12 -1.22
C ASP A 149 -9.99 22.65 -0.14
N SER A 150 -9.51 21.78 0.76
CA SER A 150 -8.51 22.10 1.79
C SER A 150 -7.08 22.16 1.27
N LEU A 151 -6.83 21.63 0.08
CA LEU A 151 -5.50 21.59 -0.51
C LEU A 151 -5.13 22.95 -1.12
N THR A 152 -3.91 23.38 -0.87
CA THR A 152 -3.29 24.49 -1.61
C THR A 152 -3.09 24.08 -3.08
N GLU A 153 -2.91 25.07 -3.94
CA GLU A 153 -2.61 24.83 -5.36
C GLU A 153 -1.40 23.90 -5.53
N ARG A 154 -0.34 24.14 -4.76
CA ARG A 154 0.88 23.31 -4.80
C ARG A 154 0.66 21.88 -4.32
N GLU A 155 -0.14 21.66 -3.29
CA GLU A 155 -0.48 20.32 -2.82
C GLU A 155 -1.38 19.59 -3.85
N ARG A 156 -2.23 20.30 -4.56
CA ARG A 156 -3.04 19.75 -5.65
C ARG A 156 -2.18 19.32 -6.85
N GLU A 157 -1.20 20.15 -7.25
CA GLU A 157 -0.22 19.77 -8.28
C GLU A 157 0.55 18.50 -7.86
N VAL A 158 1.04 18.47 -6.63
CA VAL A 158 1.74 17.28 -6.10
C VAL A 158 0.83 16.06 -6.10
N LEU A 159 -0.45 16.20 -5.71
CA LEU A 159 -1.43 15.11 -5.75
C LEU A 159 -1.64 14.56 -7.16
N GLN A 160 -1.72 15.43 -8.17
CA GLN A 160 -1.84 15.01 -9.57
C GLN A 160 -0.62 14.23 -10.05
N GLU A 161 0.59 14.68 -9.71
CA GLU A 161 1.82 13.97 -10.05
C GLU A 161 1.93 12.63 -9.29
N VAL A 162 1.50 12.58 -8.03
CA VAL A 162 1.39 11.35 -7.25
C VAL A 162 0.44 10.37 -7.92
N ALA A 163 -0.72 10.84 -8.37
CA ALA A 163 -1.72 10.05 -9.06
C ALA A 163 -1.26 9.60 -10.46
N GLY A 164 -0.37 10.38 -11.10
CA GLY A 164 0.31 9.97 -12.33
C GLY A 164 1.38 8.88 -12.14
N GLY A 165 1.62 8.43 -10.89
CA GLY A 165 2.54 7.34 -10.58
C GLY A 165 4.02 7.75 -10.47
N PHE A 166 4.34 9.04 -10.49
CA PHE A 166 5.71 9.52 -10.42
C PHE A 166 6.29 9.40 -9.01
N THR A 167 7.55 9.01 -8.88
CA THR A 167 8.31 8.98 -7.62
C THR A 167 8.55 10.39 -7.09
N ASN A 168 8.90 10.54 -5.82
CA ASN A 168 9.22 11.87 -5.26
C ASN A 168 10.39 12.55 -5.99
N SER A 169 11.36 11.78 -6.49
CA SER A 169 12.47 12.30 -7.29
C SER A 169 12.01 12.82 -8.65
N GLU A 170 11.15 12.08 -9.36
CA GLU A 170 10.57 12.51 -10.63
C GLU A 170 9.67 13.73 -10.47
N ILE A 171 8.83 13.75 -9.43
CA ILE A 171 8.00 14.91 -9.08
C ILE A 171 8.87 16.15 -8.81
N ALA A 172 9.97 15.98 -8.06
CA ALA A 172 10.92 17.05 -7.77
C ALA A 172 11.50 17.68 -9.04
N GLN A 173 11.86 16.84 -10.01
CA GLN A 173 12.35 17.29 -11.32
C GLN A 173 11.27 18.03 -12.11
N ARG A 174 10.05 17.48 -12.18
CA ARG A 174 8.91 18.05 -12.93
C ARG A 174 8.42 19.37 -12.36
N LEU A 175 8.40 19.48 -11.04
CA LEU A 175 7.94 20.65 -10.33
C LEU A 175 9.07 21.65 -9.97
N HIS A 176 10.32 21.37 -10.38
CA HIS A 176 11.52 22.18 -10.14
C HIS A 176 11.75 22.51 -8.66
N VAL A 177 11.64 21.51 -7.80
CA VAL A 177 11.88 21.61 -6.34
C VAL A 177 12.82 20.51 -5.86
N SER A 178 13.18 20.52 -4.57
CA SER A 178 13.96 19.43 -3.97
C SER A 178 13.06 18.21 -3.66
N GLU A 179 13.63 17.01 -3.65
CA GLU A 179 12.91 15.80 -3.23
C GLU A 179 12.38 15.91 -1.79
N THR A 180 13.13 16.55 -0.90
CA THR A 180 12.72 16.85 0.47
C THR A 180 11.47 17.72 0.51
N THR A 181 11.38 18.73 -0.38
CA THR A 181 10.20 19.58 -0.51
C THR A 181 8.97 18.77 -0.96
N VAL A 182 9.15 17.85 -1.92
CA VAL A 182 8.06 16.97 -2.35
C VAL A 182 7.60 16.07 -1.21
N LYS A 183 8.53 15.44 -0.46
CA LYS A 183 8.19 14.63 0.73
C LYS A 183 7.36 15.41 1.73
N THR A 184 7.71 16.67 1.98
CA THR A 184 6.96 17.55 2.88
C THR A 184 5.55 17.83 2.35
N HIS A 185 5.39 18.12 1.06
CA HIS A 185 4.07 18.34 0.46
C HIS A 185 3.22 17.07 0.48
N VAL A 186 3.81 15.90 0.19
CA VAL A 186 3.11 14.61 0.28
C VAL A 186 2.64 14.37 1.72
N ALA A 187 3.48 14.56 2.71
CA ALA A 187 3.09 14.39 4.12
C ALA A 187 1.93 15.33 4.50
N HIS A 188 1.99 16.61 4.13
CA HIS A 188 0.95 17.58 4.43
C HIS A 188 -0.38 17.27 3.72
N LEU A 189 -0.34 16.84 2.44
CA LEU A 189 -1.56 16.48 1.72
C LEU A 189 -2.22 15.23 2.31
N LEU A 190 -1.43 14.23 2.73
CA LEU A 190 -1.94 13.03 3.39
C LEU A 190 -2.63 13.38 4.70
N ASP A 191 -2.00 14.21 5.54
CA ASP A 191 -2.55 14.69 6.80
C ASP A 191 -3.87 15.46 6.60
N LYS A 192 -3.89 16.45 5.68
CA LYS A 192 -5.09 17.25 5.36
C LYS A 192 -6.26 16.42 4.84
N LEU A 193 -5.96 15.38 4.05
CA LEU A 193 -6.96 14.50 3.45
C LEU A 193 -7.35 13.34 4.40
N GLY A 194 -6.65 13.17 5.53
CA GLY A 194 -6.84 12.06 6.46
C GLY A 194 -6.46 10.71 5.85
N LEU A 195 -5.49 10.70 4.94
CA LEU A 195 -5.02 9.51 4.23
C LEU A 195 -3.79 8.93 4.93
N ARG A 196 -3.68 7.60 4.96
CA ARG A 196 -2.60 6.92 5.67
C ARG A 196 -1.31 6.84 4.88
N ASP A 197 -1.44 6.76 3.56
CA ASP A 197 -0.32 6.55 2.66
C ASP A 197 -0.60 7.06 1.24
N ARG A 198 0.42 7.01 0.41
CA ARG A 198 0.41 7.48 -0.97
C ARG A 198 -0.59 6.72 -1.86
N VAL A 199 -0.84 5.42 -1.59
CA VAL A 199 -1.79 4.61 -2.37
C VAL A 199 -3.20 5.18 -2.23
N GLN A 200 -3.57 5.53 -1.00
CA GLN A 200 -4.87 6.15 -0.73
C GLN A 200 -5.03 7.50 -1.42
N ALA A 201 -3.93 8.26 -1.56
CA ALA A 201 -3.95 9.51 -2.32
C ALA A 201 -4.17 9.29 -3.82
N VAL A 202 -3.56 8.25 -4.41
CA VAL A 202 -3.80 7.85 -5.80
C VAL A 202 -5.27 7.48 -6.00
N ILE A 203 -5.82 6.60 -5.16
CA ILE A 203 -7.22 6.16 -5.24
C ILE A 203 -8.17 7.37 -5.17
N LEU A 204 -7.98 8.25 -4.16
CA LEU A 204 -8.80 9.43 -3.98
C LEU A 204 -8.75 10.38 -5.20
N ALA A 205 -7.57 10.57 -5.80
CA ALA A 205 -7.41 11.43 -6.96
C ALA A 205 -8.18 10.91 -8.19
N TYR A 206 -8.19 9.59 -8.39
CA TYR A 206 -8.98 8.95 -9.45
C TYR A 206 -10.48 9.01 -9.17
N GLU A 207 -10.93 8.68 -7.96
CA GLU A 207 -12.34 8.76 -7.55
C GLU A 207 -12.89 10.20 -7.66
N ALA A 208 -12.02 11.18 -7.47
CA ALA A 208 -12.36 12.60 -7.60
C ALA A 208 -12.29 13.15 -9.03
N GLY A 209 -11.84 12.34 -10.00
CA GLY A 209 -11.66 12.77 -11.39
C GLY A 209 -10.57 13.85 -11.56
N LEU A 210 -9.55 13.87 -10.69
CA LEU A 210 -8.42 14.80 -10.83
C LEU A 210 -7.43 14.38 -11.91
N VAL A 211 -7.42 13.11 -12.26
CA VAL A 211 -6.63 12.47 -13.31
C VAL A 211 -7.54 11.50 -14.05
N GLY A 212 -7.48 11.52 -15.38
CA GLY A 212 -8.26 10.70 -16.27
C GLY A 212 -7.57 10.57 -17.60
#